data_97341d2903262ba33052247c622be79e
#
_entry.id   97341d2903262ba33052247c622be79e
#
_cell.length_a   1.000
_cell.length_b   1.000
_cell.length_c   1.000
_cell.angle_alpha   90.00
_cell.angle_beta   90.00
_cell.angle_gamma   90.00
#
_symmetry.space_group_name_H-M   'P 1'
#
loop_
_entity.id
_entity.type
_entity.pdbx_description
1 polymer ?
#
loop_
_entity_poly.entity_id
_entity_poly.type
_entity_poly.pdbx_seq_one_letter_code
_entity_poly.pdbx_strand_id
1 'polypeptide(L)'
;MKKRYKRTFLVLYAFCSLLAGGVSAQSLILSLEKTISLAADSSLEAFRTKNLFLSGYWEFRNYKAERLPSLTLNITPAEYYRDITKRYDSEKDIDEYRKQQSFYAGGNLKIKQNFDMLGGSFFVDTDLGYMRYFGSNTYNQFTSVPIRIGYSQDLLGYNPFRWEKKIEPLKYEKVKKELLYNIETVSEQATTYFFSLAMAQVEYDMAKENVATTDTLYRTGQERHKIAAISQADLLTLKLDAINARNTLQNADIALKRAMFSLASYLNFDKNTEIRLRLPSRPHDMDIPVDQALTLARENNPKFLEVRQEVLEAEQQVDKTKKETLFNASLNASIGFNQVATQFKEVYKNPLQQDL
;
A
#
# COMPACT_ATOMS: atom_id res chain seq x y z
N MET A 1 -36.93 49.99 -9.00
CA MET A 1 -36.08 48.78 -8.83
C MET A 1 -34.59 49.05 -8.53
N LYS A 2 -34.00 50.17 -8.85
CA LYS A 2 -32.54 50.49 -8.65
C LYS A 2 -32.09 50.71 -7.18
N LYS A 3 -32.97 50.92 -6.21
CA LYS A 3 -32.58 51.18 -4.80
C LYS A 3 -32.41 49.88 -3.96
N ARG A 4 -33.01 48.74 -4.37
CA ARG A 4 -32.89 47.48 -3.65
C ARG A 4 -31.55 46.77 -3.91
N TYR A 5 -31.01 46.85 -5.11
CA TYR A 5 -29.71 46.24 -5.48
C TYR A 5 -28.50 46.90 -4.79
N LYS A 6 -28.56 48.21 -4.50
CA LYS A 6 -27.47 48.89 -3.77
C LYS A 6 -27.37 48.42 -2.30
N ARG A 7 -28.47 48.08 -1.65
CA ARG A 7 -28.46 47.62 -0.26
C ARG A 7 -27.97 46.16 -0.14
N THR A 8 -28.32 45.30 -1.09
CA THR A 8 -27.81 43.90 -1.11
C THR A 8 -26.31 43.84 -1.44
N PHE A 9 -25.81 44.74 -2.31
CA PHE A 9 -24.37 44.81 -2.63
C PHE A 9 -23.54 45.32 -1.45
N LEU A 10 -24.07 46.28 -0.68
CA LEU A 10 -23.40 46.81 0.52
C LEU A 10 -23.36 45.81 1.67
N VAL A 11 -24.38 44.99 1.83
CA VAL A 11 -24.42 43.93 2.83
C VAL A 11 -23.47 42.79 2.44
N LEU A 12 -23.35 42.45 1.14
CA LEU A 12 -22.40 41.42 0.66
C LEU A 12 -20.95 41.91 0.80
N TYR A 13 -20.68 43.21 0.58
CA TYR A 13 -19.34 43.76 0.76
C TYR A 13 -18.92 43.85 2.24
N ALA A 14 -19.87 44.17 3.13
CA ALA A 14 -19.66 44.16 4.57
C ALA A 14 -19.47 42.73 5.13
N PHE A 15 -20.10 41.75 4.52
CA PHE A 15 -19.91 40.31 4.91
C PHE A 15 -18.56 39.74 4.42
N CYS A 16 -18.10 40.15 3.22
CA CYS A 16 -16.76 39.80 2.72
C CYS A 16 -15.61 40.47 3.51
N SER A 17 -15.82 41.72 4.02
CA SER A 17 -14.79 42.41 4.82
C SER A 17 -14.67 41.84 6.26
N LEU A 18 -15.70 41.19 6.78
CA LEU A 18 -15.65 40.49 8.09
C LEU A 18 -14.94 39.11 8.03
N LEU A 19 -14.75 38.54 6.83
CA LEU A 19 -14.01 37.29 6.61
C LEU A 19 -12.50 37.53 6.32
N ALA A 20 -12.05 38.75 6.21
CA ALA A 20 -10.64 39.11 6.20
C ALA A 20 -10.10 39.20 7.64
N GLY A 21 -10.43 38.22 8.47
CA GLY A 21 -9.73 37.94 9.73
C GLY A 21 -8.28 37.64 9.39
N GLY A 22 -7.38 38.58 9.78
CA GLY A 22 -5.96 38.44 9.58
C GLY A 22 -5.50 37.05 10.04
N VAL A 23 -4.91 36.31 9.13
CA VAL A 23 -4.15 35.09 9.48
C VAL A 23 -2.97 35.60 10.27
N SER A 24 -3.15 35.71 11.60
CA SER A 24 -2.05 35.83 12.54
C SER A 24 -1.18 34.59 12.32
N ALA A 25 0.05 34.77 11.88
CA ALA A 25 1.04 33.72 11.89
C ALA A 25 1.24 33.30 13.35
N GLN A 26 0.48 32.29 13.77
CA GLN A 26 0.54 31.76 15.11
C GLN A 26 1.84 30.97 15.23
N SER A 27 2.83 31.47 15.96
CA SER A 27 4.06 30.74 16.22
C SER A 27 3.72 29.46 16.99
N LEU A 28 3.96 28.33 16.37
CA LEU A 28 3.71 27.02 16.95
C LEU A 28 4.89 26.63 17.85
N ILE A 29 4.63 26.45 19.14
CA ILE A 29 5.66 25.98 20.09
C ILE A 29 5.59 24.45 20.14
N LEU A 30 6.68 23.77 19.77
CA LEU A 30 6.79 22.32 19.78
C LEU A 30 7.81 21.83 20.82
N SER A 31 7.41 20.84 21.62
CA SER A 31 8.34 20.02 22.38
C SER A 31 8.75 18.78 21.57
N LEU A 32 9.79 18.08 21.99
CA LEU A 32 10.24 16.84 21.31
C LEU A 32 9.14 15.79 21.28
N GLU A 33 8.48 15.53 22.41
CA GLU A 33 7.39 14.54 22.50
C GLU A 33 6.23 14.89 21.56
N LYS A 34 5.88 16.18 21.50
CA LYS A 34 4.80 16.64 20.62
C LYS A 34 5.18 16.51 19.15
N THR A 35 6.45 16.76 18.81
CA THR A 35 6.98 16.59 17.46
C THR A 35 6.92 15.13 17.02
N ILE A 36 7.36 14.21 17.88
CA ILE A 36 7.28 12.76 17.62
C ILE A 36 5.83 12.31 17.45
N SER A 37 4.95 12.71 18.35
CA SER A 37 3.50 12.38 18.24
C SER A 37 2.88 12.88 16.95
N LEU A 38 3.16 14.14 16.57
CA LEU A 38 2.66 14.70 15.31
C LEU A 38 3.25 13.99 14.08
N ALA A 39 4.52 13.61 14.12
CA ALA A 39 5.14 12.85 13.03
C ALA A 39 4.48 11.47 12.85
N ALA A 40 4.20 10.76 13.94
CA ALA A 40 3.52 9.47 13.92
C ALA A 40 2.06 9.56 13.42
N ASP A 41 1.39 10.70 13.65
CA ASP A 41 -0.01 10.88 13.25
C ASP A 41 -0.17 11.46 11.84
N SER A 42 0.67 12.42 11.45
CA SER A 42 0.42 13.32 10.30
C SER A 42 1.47 13.26 9.20
N SER A 43 2.65 12.66 9.45
CA SER A 43 3.70 12.61 8.44
C SER A 43 3.34 11.68 7.27
N LEU A 44 3.85 12.01 6.08
CA LEU A 44 3.69 11.17 4.89
C LEU A 44 4.25 9.76 5.09
N GLU A 45 5.36 9.63 5.84
CA GLU A 45 5.98 8.34 6.13
C GLU A 45 5.13 7.50 7.09
N ALA A 46 4.47 8.11 8.08
CA ALA A 46 3.51 7.41 8.93
C ALA A 46 2.30 6.91 8.14
N PHE A 47 1.78 7.73 7.21
CA PHE A 47 0.71 7.32 6.31
C PHE A 47 1.14 6.15 5.41
N ARG A 48 2.33 6.22 4.83
CA ARG A 48 2.92 5.15 4.03
C ARG A 48 3.06 3.85 4.83
N THR A 49 3.58 3.94 6.05
CA THR A 49 3.75 2.80 6.96
C THR A 49 2.42 2.11 7.28
N LYS A 50 1.38 2.88 7.57
CA LYS A 50 0.02 2.35 7.80
C LYS A 50 -0.54 1.64 6.56
N ASN A 51 -0.34 2.20 5.36
CA ASN A 51 -0.79 1.58 4.11
C ASN A 51 -0.03 0.29 3.77
N LEU A 52 1.27 0.24 4.01
CA LEU A 52 2.07 -0.98 3.85
C LEU A 52 1.58 -2.09 4.78
N PHE A 53 1.31 -1.76 6.04
CA PHE A 53 0.71 -2.71 6.97
C PHE A 53 -0.67 -3.20 6.50
N LEU A 54 -1.53 -2.29 6.04
CA LEU A 54 -2.85 -2.65 5.51
C LEU A 54 -2.75 -3.56 4.29
N SER A 55 -1.79 -3.32 3.39
CA SER A 55 -1.53 -4.21 2.25
C SER A 55 -1.21 -5.63 2.73
N GLY A 56 -0.21 -5.78 3.60
CA GLY A 56 0.16 -7.09 4.13
C GLY A 56 -0.94 -7.76 4.97
N TYR A 57 -1.76 -6.98 5.68
CA TYR A 57 -2.93 -7.49 6.38
C TYR A 57 -3.96 -8.08 5.40
N TRP A 58 -4.26 -7.37 4.31
CA TRP A 58 -5.22 -7.85 3.32
C TRP A 58 -4.67 -9.01 2.49
N GLU A 59 -3.37 -9.07 2.21
CA GLU A 59 -2.71 -10.24 1.62
C GLU A 59 -2.88 -11.48 2.49
N PHE A 60 -2.66 -11.35 3.79
CA PHE A 60 -2.87 -12.46 4.73
C PHE A 60 -4.35 -12.84 4.86
N ARG A 61 -5.27 -11.87 4.78
CA ARG A 61 -6.72 -12.14 4.74
C ARG A 61 -7.12 -12.88 3.46
N ASN A 62 -6.54 -12.49 2.32
CA ASN A 62 -6.74 -13.19 1.04
C ASN A 62 -6.26 -14.63 1.12
N TYR A 63 -5.04 -14.85 1.63
CA TYR A 63 -4.50 -16.17 1.88
C TYR A 63 -5.45 -17.06 2.73
N LYS A 64 -6.06 -16.48 3.78
CA LYS A 64 -7.05 -17.21 4.58
C LYS A 64 -8.34 -17.48 3.81
N ALA A 65 -8.79 -16.52 3.01
CA ALA A 65 -10.01 -16.64 2.23
C ALA A 65 -9.89 -17.71 1.13
N GLU A 66 -8.74 -17.84 0.49
CA GLU A 66 -8.46 -18.86 -0.54
C GLU A 66 -8.53 -20.30 -0.01
N ARG A 67 -8.50 -20.47 1.30
CA ARG A 67 -8.68 -21.76 1.98
C ARG A 67 -10.13 -22.07 2.34
N LEU A 68 -11.04 -21.17 2.08
CA LEU A 68 -12.47 -21.39 2.20
C LEU A 68 -13.03 -21.95 0.89
N PRO A 69 -14.19 -22.62 0.90
CA PRO A 69 -14.86 -23.00 -0.33
C PRO A 69 -15.13 -21.80 -1.22
N SER A 70 -14.69 -21.86 -2.47
CA SER A 70 -14.97 -20.83 -3.47
C SER A 70 -16.22 -21.18 -4.26
N LEU A 71 -17.12 -20.22 -4.43
CA LEU A 71 -18.30 -20.34 -5.30
C LEU A 71 -18.04 -19.56 -6.57
N THR A 72 -18.11 -20.25 -7.71
CA THR A 72 -17.89 -19.66 -9.04
C THR A 72 -19.12 -19.91 -9.93
N LEU A 73 -19.66 -18.85 -10.52
CA LEU A 73 -20.70 -18.93 -11.52
C LEU A 73 -20.09 -18.50 -12.88
N ASN A 74 -20.04 -19.43 -13.82
CA ASN A 74 -19.64 -19.17 -15.19
C ASN A 74 -20.88 -19.15 -16.08
N ILE A 75 -21.09 -18.09 -16.83
CA ILE A 75 -22.22 -17.93 -17.73
C ILE A 75 -21.70 -17.69 -19.13
N THR A 76 -22.20 -18.47 -20.08
CA THR A 76 -22.04 -18.24 -21.51
C THR A 76 -23.39 -17.77 -22.03
N PRO A 77 -23.62 -16.45 -22.18
CA PRO A 77 -24.94 -15.93 -22.49
C PRO A 77 -25.37 -16.23 -23.93
N ALA A 78 -24.42 -16.25 -24.84
CA ALA A 78 -24.68 -16.53 -26.24
C ALA A 78 -23.39 -16.91 -26.99
N GLU A 79 -23.41 -18.03 -27.63
CA GLU A 79 -22.32 -18.51 -28.50
C GLU A 79 -22.93 -19.08 -29.76
N TYR A 80 -22.56 -18.52 -30.91
CA TYR A 80 -23.06 -18.95 -32.20
C TYR A 80 -21.93 -19.55 -33.01
N TYR A 81 -22.10 -20.82 -33.37
CA TYR A 81 -21.18 -21.57 -34.19
C TYR A 81 -21.75 -21.76 -35.59
N ARG A 82 -20.92 -21.52 -36.59
CA ARG A 82 -21.17 -21.89 -37.97
C ARG A 82 -19.93 -22.60 -38.52
N ASP A 83 -20.04 -23.88 -38.73
CA ASP A 83 -18.96 -24.71 -39.20
C ASP A 83 -19.36 -25.46 -40.47
N ILE A 84 -18.38 -25.87 -41.25
CA ILE A 84 -18.56 -26.71 -42.42
C ILE A 84 -17.80 -27.99 -42.15
N THR A 85 -18.54 -29.03 -41.76
CA THR A 85 -17.98 -30.33 -41.46
C THR A 85 -18.11 -31.27 -42.58
N LYS A 86 -17.04 -32.01 -42.88
CA LYS A 86 -17.03 -33.11 -43.84
C LYS A 86 -17.71 -34.31 -43.19
N ARG A 87 -18.78 -34.86 -43.82
CA ARG A 87 -19.47 -36.05 -43.37
C ARG A 87 -19.60 -37.03 -44.48
N TYR A 88 -19.28 -38.29 -44.22
CA TYR A 88 -19.50 -39.37 -45.15
C TYR A 88 -21.00 -39.66 -45.27
N ASP A 89 -21.50 -39.68 -46.54
CA ASP A 89 -22.86 -40.07 -46.87
C ASP A 89 -22.82 -41.52 -47.35
N SER A 90 -23.34 -42.44 -46.52
CA SER A 90 -23.32 -43.89 -46.82
C SER A 90 -24.25 -44.31 -47.95
N GLU A 91 -25.23 -43.49 -48.34
CA GLU A 91 -26.12 -43.78 -49.44
C GLU A 91 -25.47 -43.45 -50.79
N LYS A 92 -24.60 -42.47 -50.81
CA LYS A 92 -23.94 -41.98 -52.03
C LYS A 92 -22.48 -42.41 -52.15
N ASP A 93 -21.93 -43.03 -51.11
CA ASP A 93 -20.52 -43.41 -50.99
C ASP A 93 -19.54 -42.26 -51.24
N ILE A 94 -19.92 -41.04 -50.77
CA ILE A 94 -19.11 -39.84 -50.91
C ILE A 94 -19.05 -39.03 -49.64
N ASP A 95 -18.00 -38.23 -49.51
CA ASP A 95 -17.86 -37.20 -48.47
C ASP A 95 -18.59 -35.92 -48.90
N GLU A 96 -19.61 -35.53 -48.16
CA GLU A 96 -20.31 -34.25 -48.35
C GLU A 96 -19.91 -33.23 -47.29
N TYR A 97 -19.71 -31.98 -47.74
CA TYR A 97 -19.53 -30.86 -46.81
C TYR A 97 -20.89 -30.31 -46.37
N ARG A 98 -21.22 -30.53 -45.08
CA ARG A 98 -22.49 -30.05 -44.50
C ARG A 98 -22.26 -28.85 -43.63
N LYS A 99 -23.04 -27.80 -43.82
CA LYS A 99 -23.06 -26.62 -42.93
C LYS A 99 -23.77 -27.01 -41.66
N GLN A 100 -23.04 -26.88 -40.52
CA GLN A 100 -23.60 -27.03 -39.21
C GLN A 100 -23.68 -25.65 -38.58
N GLN A 101 -24.84 -25.27 -38.07
CA GLN A 101 -25.06 -24.02 -37.35
C GLN A 101 -25.72 -24.35 -36.03
N SER A 102 -25.19 -23.78 -34.95
CA SER A 102 -25.75 -23.98 -33.63
C SER A 102 -25.60 -22.71 -32.79
N PHE A 103 -26.55 -22.53 -31.92
CA PHE A 103 -26.51 -21.50 -30.89
C PHE A 103 -26.46 -22.21 -29.52
N TYR A 104 -25.53 -21.80 -28.69
CA TYR A 104 -25.37 -22.28 -27.30
C TYR A 104 -25.53 -21.15 -26.34
N ALA A 105 -26.23 -21.40 -25.23
CA ALA A 105 -26.23 -20.57 -24.03
C ALA A 105 -26.19 -21.48 -22.81
N GLY A 106 -25.43 -21.14 -21.79
CA GLY A 106 -25.32 -22.03 -20.63
C GLY A 106 -24.74 -21.35 -19.40
N GLY A 107 -24.81 -22.05 -18.28
CA GLY A 107 -24.24 -21.64 -17.03
C GLY A 107 -23.79 -22.82 -16.19
N ASN A 108 -22.65 -22.65 -15.53
CA ASN A 108 -22.07 -23.61 -14.59
C ASN A 108 -21.85 -22.94 -13.24
N LEU A 109 -22.42 -23.51 -12.20
CA LEU A 109 -22.22 -23.11 -10.80
C LEU A 109 -21.35 -24.16 -10.13
N LYS A 110 -20.20 -23.74 -9.62
CA LYS A 110 -19.16 -24.61 -9.04
C LYS A 110 -18.72 -24.16 -7.67
N ILE A 111 -18.75 -25.07 -6.71
CA ILE A 111 -18.10 -24.92 -5.40
C ILE A 111 -16.80 -25.72 -5.42
N LYS A 112 -15.69 -25.08 -5.10
CA LYS A 112 -14.36 -25.73 -5.04
C LYS A 112 -13.72 -25.49 -3.69
N GLN A 113 -13.18 -26.56 -3.08
CA GLN A 113 -12.42 -26.53 -1.84
C GLN A 113 -11.04 -27.14 -2.05
N ASN A 114 -10.00 -26.36 -1.75
CA ASN A 114 -8.62 -26.83 -1.78
C ASN A 114 -8.25 -27.56 -0.48
N PHE A 115 -7.39 -28.56 -0.58
CA PHE A 115 -6.89 -29.35 0.55
C PHE A 115 -5.39 -29.18 0.70
N ASP A 116 -4.98 -28.51 1.81
CA ASP A 116 -3.57 -28.19 2.10
C ASP A 116 -2.66 -29.42 2.17
N MET A 117 -3.16 -30.51 2.77
CA MET A 117 -2.34 -31.68 3.06
C MET A 117 -1.99 -32.48 1.81
N LEU A 118 -2.94 -32.67 0.92
CA LEU A 118 -2.78 -33.50 -0.28
C LEU A 118 -2.45 -32.68 -1.53
N GLY A 119 -2.68 -31.36 -1.50
CA GLY A 119 -2.48 -30.48 -2.67
C GLY A 119 -3.58 -30.62 -3.73
N GLY A 120 -4.62 -31.38 -3.44
CA GLY A 120 -5.76 -31.56 -4.32
C GLY A 120 -6.94 -30.64 -4.01
N SER A 121 -8.00 -30.74 -4.79
CA SER A 121 -9.23 -29.98 -4.59
C SER A 121 -10.47 -30.85 -4.79
N PHE A 122 -11.44 -30.71 -3.88
CA PHE A 122 -12.80 -31.20 -4.09
C PHE A 122 -13.65 -30.16 -4.78
N PHE A 123 -14.56 -30.60 -5.62
CA PHE A 123 -15.53 -29.71 -6.22
C PHE A 123 -16.92 -30.36 -6.29
N VAL A 124 -17.92 -29.50 -6.20
CA VAL A 124 -19.30 -29.84 -6.51
C VAL A 124 -19.78 -28.81 -7.53
N ASP A 125 -20.31 -29.25 -8.63
CA ASP A 125 -20.83 -28.34 -9.64
C ASP A 125 -22.17 -28.81 -10.23
N THR A 126 -22.90 -27.86 -10.77
CA THR A 126 -24.10 -28.04 -11.56
C THR A 126 -23.98 -27.28 -12.85
N ASP A 127 -24.49 -27.84 -13.91
CA ASP A 127 -24.41 -27.27 -15.25
C ASP A 127 -25.80 -27.26 -15.91
N LEU A 128 -26.10 -26.20 -16.63
CA LEU A 128 -27.29 -26.05 -17.46
C LEU A 128 -26.91 -25.45 -18.78
N GLY A 129 -27.19 -26.16 -19.88
CA GLY A 129 -26.96 -25.71 -21.23
C GLY A 129 -28.23 -25.71 -22.05
N TYR A 130 -28.37 -24.75 -22.94
CA TYR A 130 -29.35 -24.70 -24.00
C TYR A 130 -28.63 -24.65 -25.33
N MET A 131 -29.01 -25.54 -26.23
CA MET A 131 -28.45 -25.60 -27.56
C MET A 131 -29.59 -25.60 -28.60
N ARG A 132 -29.46 -24.77 -29.62
CA ARG A 132 -30.34 -24.75 -30.77
C ARG A 132 -29.55 -25.07 -32.00
N TYR A 133 -29.95 -26.10 -32.69
CA TYR A 133 -29.38 -26.48 -34.00
C TYR A 133 -30.23 -25.91 -35.10
N PHE A 134 -29.55 -25.33 -36.10
CA PHE A 134 -30.17 -24.77 -37.29
C PHE A 134 -29.84 -25.65 -38.51
N GLY A 135 -30.80 -25.91 -39.34
CA GLY A 135 -30.62 -26.75 -40.55
C GLY A 135 -31.97 -27.18 -41.12
N SER A 136 -31.96 -28.20 -41.93
CA SER A 136 -33.19 -28.81 -42.45
C SER A 136 -34.12 -29.33 -41.37
N ASN A 137 -33.55 -29.76 -40.22
CA ASN A 137 -34.27 -30.12 -39.00
C ASN A 137 -33.79 -29.24 -37.87
N THR A 138 -34.45 -28.12 -37.62
CA THR A 138 -34.17 -27.24 -36.49
C THR A 138 -34.76 -27.84 -35.21
N TYR A 139 -33.94 -28.04 -34.17
CA TYR A 139 -34.43 -28.53 -32.89
C TYR A 139 -33.67 -27.84 -31.71
N ASN A 140 -34.34 -27.82 -30.59
CA ASN A 140 -33.78 -27.31 -29.34
C ASN A 140 -33.42 -28.49 -28.43
N GLN A 141 -32.33 -28.32 -27.69
CA GLN A 141 -31.86 -29.29 -26.74
C GLN A 141 -31.45 -28.58 -25.46
N PHE A 142 -31.92 -29.07 -24.33
CA PHE A 142 -31.45 -28.66 -23.00
C PHE A 142 -30.59 -29.80 -22.45
N THR A 143 -29.46 -29.41 -21.91
CA THR A 143 -28.53 -30.31 -21.21
C THR A 143 -28.39 -29.84 -19.78
N SER A 144 -28.39 -30.76 -18.84
CA SER A 144 -28.14 -30.43 -17.44
C SER A 144 -27.26 -31.50 -16.80
N VAL A 145 -26.36 -31.03 -15.94
CA VAL A 145 -25.70 -31.85 -14.94
C VAL A 145 -26.22 -31.35 -13.58
N PRO A 146 -27.31 -31.95 -13.06
CA PRO A 146 -27.94 -31.47 -11.82
C PRO A 146 -26.98 -31.42 -10.65
N ILE A 147 -26.10 -32.42 -10.53
CA ILE A 147 -25.02 -32.46 -9.55
C ILE A 147 -23.88 -33.32 -10.08
N ARG A 148 -22.65 -32.79 -9.95
CA ARG A 148 -21.42 -33.54 -10.15
C ARG A 148 -20.50 -33.26 -8.97
N ILE A 149 -19.94 -34.31 -8.39
CA ILE A 149 -18.97 -34.25 -7.30
C ILE A 149 -17.67 -34.82 -7.83
N GLY A 150 -16.57 -34.12 -7.60
CA GLY A 150 -15.29 -34.60 -8.10
C GLY A 150 -14.13 -34.20 -7.20
N TYR A 151 -13.02 -34.87 -7.45
CA TYR A 151 -11.73 -34.64 -6.81
C TYR A 151 -10.66 -34.58 -7.88
N SER A 152 -9.78 -33.57 -7.76
CA SER A 152 -8.63 -33.39 -8.65
C SER A 152 -7.37 -33.21 -7.83
N GLN A 153 -6.31 -33.96 -8.16
CA GLN A 153 -5.02 -33.94 -7.47
C GLN A 153 -3.88 -34.21 -8.43
N ASP A 154 -2.81 -33.43 -8.31
CA ASP A 154 -1.52 -33.76 -8.91
C ASP A 154 -0.75 -34.70 -7.98
N LEU A 155 -0.58 -35.96 -8.41
CA LEU A 155 -0.04 -37.02 -7.55
C LEU A 155 1.46 -36.85 -7.23
N LEU A 156 2.24 -36.38 -8.20
CA LEU A 156 3.68 -36.16 -8.08
C LEU A 156 4.05 -34.67 -8.20
N GLY A 157 3.04 -33.82 -8.31
CA GLY A 157 3.20 -32.40 -8.51
C GLY A 157 3.64 -31.62 -7.28
N TYR A 158 3.98 -30.38 -7.53
CA TYR A 158 4.26 -29.40 -6.48
C TYR A 158 2.97 -29.04 -5.72
N ASN A 159 3.06 -29.04 -4.38
CA ASN A 159 1.93 -28.64 -3.54
C ASN A 159 2.12 -27.21 -3.02
N PRO A 160 1.50 -26.19 -3.64
CA PRO A 160 1.63 -24.81 -3.23
C PRO A 160 1.05 -24.55 -1.84
N PHE A 161 -0.07 -25.18 -1.49
CA PHE A 161 -0.78 -24.95 -0.23
C PHE A 161 0.05 -25.30 1.00
N ARG A 162 0.90 -26.33 0.89
CA ARG A 162 1.81 -26.73 1.97
C ARG A 162 2.86 -25.66 2.26
N TRP A 163 3.40 -25.02 1.22
CA TRP A 163 4.40 -23.98 1.34
C TRP A 163 3.78 -22.66 1.80
N GLU A 164 2.67 -22.26 1.22
CA GLU A 164 1.91 -21.08 1.64
C GLU A 164 1.54 -21.14 3.13
N LYS A 165 1.17 -22.33 3.63
CA LYS A 165 0.87 -22.54 5.05
C LYS A 165 2.06 -22.23 5.97
N LYS A 166 3.29 -22.37 5.48
CA LYS A 166 4.50 -22.06 6.22
C LYS A 166 4.92 -20.60 6.05
N ILE A 167 4.81 -20.09 4.83
CA ILE A 167 5.37 -18.80 4.43
C ILE A 167 4.41 -17.65 4.81
N GLU A 168 3.12 -17.77 4.54
CA GLU A 168 2.18 -16.65 4.69
C GLU A 168 1.99 -16.17 6.15
N PRO A 169 1.92 -17.04 7.17
CA PRO A 169 1.93 -16.59 8.56
C PRO A 169 3.22 -15.86 8.94
N LEU A 170 4.37 -16.30 8.42
CA LEU A 170 5.67 -15.67 8.66
C LEU A 170 5.75 -14.28 8.01
N LYS A 171 5.25 -14.13 6.78
CA LYS A 171 5.12 -12.83 6.11
C LYS A 171 4.28 -11.87 6.93
N TYR A 172 3.15 -12.33 7.45
CA TYR A 172 2.28 -11.48 8.26
C TYR A 172 2.92 -11.07 9.59
N GLU A 173 3.65 -11.98 10.25
CA GLU A 173 4.44 -11.63 11.44
C GLU A 173 5.53 -10.60 11.11
N LYS A 174 6.20 -10.75 9.98
CA LYS A 174 7.18 -9.75 9.49
C LYS A 174 6.50 -8.39 9.29
N VAL A 175 5.37 -8.31 8.61
CA VAL A 175 4.63 -7.06 8.37
C VAL A 175 4.23 -6.36 9.68
N LYS A 176 3.86 -7.11 10.71
CA LYS A 176 3.58 -6.54 12.04
C LYS A 176 4.82 -5.91 12.68
N LYS A 177 5.97 -6.57 12.56
CA LYS A 177 7.25 -6.04 13.07
C LYS A 177 7.75 -4.87 12.24
N GLU A 178 7.57 -4.90 10.93
CA GLU A 178 7.88 -3.78 10.04
C GLU A 178 7.05 -2.53 10.37
N LEU A 179 5.78 -2.69 10.75
CA LEU A 179 4.96 -1.56 11.20
C LEU A 179 5.60 -0.87 12.41
N LEU A 180 5.97 -1.63 13.44
CA LEU A 180 6.60 -1.09 14.63
C LEU A 180 7.96 -0.45 14.31
N TYR A 181 8.80 -1.15 13.55
CA TYR A 181 10.10 -0.66 13.14
C TYR A 181 10.01 0.66 12.34
N ASN A 182 9.08 0.74 11.41
CA ASN A 182 8.88 1.95 10.60
C ASN A 182 8.31 3.12 11.42
N ILE A 183 7.46 2.87 12.42
CA ILE A 183 6.98 3.91 13.35
C ILE A 183 8.15 4.47 14.17
N GLU A 184 9.04 3.61 14.66
CA GLU A 184 10.25 4.06 15.37
C GLU A 184 11.20 4.84 14.44
N THR A 185 11.34 4.43 13.19
CA THR A 185 12.11 5.17 12.19
C THR A 185 11.51 6.57 11.92
N VAL A 186 10.18 6.68 11.88
CA VAL A 186 9.49 7.98 11.80
C VAL A 186 9.82 8.85 13.00
N SER A 187 9.84 8.28 14.21
CA SER A 187 10.18 8.97 15.46
C SER A 187 11.63 9.43 15.49
N GLU A 188 12.56 8.59 15.03
CA GLU A 188 13.98 8.91 14.88
C GLU A 188 14.20 10.08 13.92
N GLN A 189 13.56 10.03 12.76
CA GLN A 189 13.67 11.08 11.74
C GLN A 189 13.06 12.41 12.23
N ALA A 190 11.93 12.37 12.95
CA ALA A 190 11.33 13.54 13.58
C ALA A 190 12.28 14.16 14.62
N THR A 191 12.92 13.32 15.41
CA THR A 191 13.93 13.73 16.40
C THR A 191 15.13 14.41 15.73
N THR A 192 15.60 13.87 14.62
CA THR A 192 16.69 14.44 13.82
C THR A 192 16.34 15.83 13.30
N TYR A 193 15.15 16.01 12.71
CA TYR A 193 14.70 17.33 12.24
C TYR A 193 14.48 18.31 13.39
N PHE A 194 13.96 17.84 14.53
CA PHE A 194 13.78 18.66 15.73
C PHE A 194 15.12 19.25 16.21
N PHE A 195 16.14 18.42 16.41
CA PHE A 195 17.44 18.89 16.86
C PHE A 195 18.19 19.70 15.79
N SER A 196 18.01 19.42 14.51
CA SER A 196 18.55 20.26 13.45
C SER A 196 17.99 21.67 13.48
N LEU A 197 16.68 21.83 13.74
CA LEU A 197 16.07 23.15 13.93
C LEU A 197 16.52 23.78 15.25
N ALA A 198 16.65 22.99 16.34
CA ALA A 198 17.11 23.50 17.61
C ALA A 198 18.53 24.09 17.51
N MET A 199 19.44 23.40 16.85
CA MET A 199 20.81 23.91 16.59
C MET A 199 20.77 25.20 15.78
N ALA A 200 20.00 25.25 14.70
CA ALA A 200 19.87 26.45 13.88
C ALA A 200 19.28 27.64 14.63
N GLN A 201 18.35 27.42 15.56
CA GLN A 201 17.81 28.47 16.44
C GLN A 201 18.89 29.05 17.37
N VAL A 202 19.66 28.17 18.00
CA VAL A 202 20.76 28.59 18.88
C VAL A 202 21.83 29.37 18.10
N GLU A 203 22.22 28.86 16.92
CA GLU A 203 23.20 29.54 16.06
C GLU A 203 22.71 30.93 15.61
N TYR A 204 21.44 31.05 15.26
CA TYR A 204 20.85 32.34 14.90
C TYR A 204 20.85 33.31 16.09
N ASP A 205 20.45 32.89 17.27
CA ASP A 205 20.43 33.72 18.49
C ASP A 205 21.84 34.18 18.87
N MET A 206 22.82 33.28 18.81
CA MET A 206 24.23 33.62 19.04
C MET A 206 24.78 34.61 18.02
N ALA A 207 24.48 34.39 16.73
CA ALA A 207 24.91 35.32 15.68
C ALA A 207 24.27 36.71 15.84
N LYS A 208 23.00 36.78 16.26
CA LYS A 208 22.30 38.01 16.53
C LYS A 208 22.93 38.78 17.69
N GLU A 209 23.29 38.10 18.77
CA GLU A 209 23.99 38.69 19.92
C GLU A 209 25.40 39.17 19.52
N ASN A 210 26.11 38.40 18.70
CA ASN A 210 27.42 38.78 18.19
C ASN A 210 27.36 40.06 17.34
N VAL A 211 26.34 40.23 16.48
CA VAL A 211 26.14 41.50 15.75
C VAL A 211 25.90 42.68 16.68
N ALA A 212 25.08 42.52 17.70
CA ALA A 212 24.85 43.59 18.70
C ALA A 212 26.13 44.02 19.43
N THR A 213 26.97 43.04 19.77
CA THR A 213 28.26 43.25 20.44
C THR A 213 29.26 43.97 19.53
N THR A 214 29.46 43.43 18.30
CA THR A 214 30.43 43.99 17.33
C THR A 214 30.03 45.38 16.82
N ASP A 215 28.72 45.63 16.61
CA ASP A 215 28.21 46.95 16.28
C ASP A 215 28.48 47.97 17.41
N THR A 216 28.34 47.57 18.67
CA THR A 216 28.65 48.41 19.83
C THR A 216 30.17 48.69 19.89
N LEU A 217 31.00 47.69 19.70
CA LEU A 217 32.47 47.85 19.66
C LEU A 217 32.91 48.78 18.52
N TYR A 218 32.34 48.60 17.32
CA TYR A 218 32.65 49.48 16.16
C TYR A 218 32.24 50.91 16.45
N ARG A 219 31.05 51.16 17.04
CA ARG A 219 30.57 52.50 17.37
C ARG A 219 31.49 53.14 18.45
N THR A 220 31.86 52.38 19.47
CA THR A 220 32.80 52.86 20.52
C THR A 220 34.18 53.13 19.87
N GLY A 221 34.64 52.30 18.94
CA GLY A 221 35.88 52.50 18.19
C GLY A 221 35.83 53.80 17.37
N GLN A 222 34.72 54.13 16.74
CA GLN A 222 34.55 55.40 15.99
C GLN A 222 34.73 56.62 16.90
N GLU A 223 34.15 56.63 18.11
CA GLU A 223 34.30 57.70 19.06
C GLU A 223 35.73 57.83 19.58
N ARG A 224 36.40 56.71 19.87
CA ARG A 224 37.82 56.69 20.33
C ARG A 224 38.76 57.17 19.23
N HIS A 225 38.49 56.85 17.98
CA HIS A 225 39.30 57.33 16.84
C HIS A 225 39.20 58.86 16.65
N LYS A 226 37.99 59.44 16.85
CA LYS A 226 37.80 60.92 16.79
C LYS A 226 38.68 61.66 17.75
N ILE A 227 39.00 61.09 18.92
CA ILE A 227 39.91 61.65 19.95
C ILE A 227 41.35 61.08 19.85
N ALA A 228 41.68 60.45 18.70
CA ALA A 228 42.99 59.87 18.43
C ALA A 228 43.43 58.79 19.45
N ALA A 229 42.49 58.13 20.13
CA ALA A 229 42.75 57.09 21.13
C ALA A 229 42.96 55.69 20.53
N ILE A 230 42.64 55.47 19.23
CA ILE A 230 42.92 54.25 18.46
C ILE A 230 43.38 54.61 17.05
N SER A 231 44.13 53.69 16.44
CA SER A 231 44.61 53.86 15.07
C SER A 231 43.51 53.66 14.01
N GLN A 232 43.77 54.16 12.79
CA GLN A 232 42.88 53.89 11.65
C GLN A 232 42.82 52.39 11.32
N ALA A 233 43.92 51.65 11.49
CA ALA A 233 43.99 50.23 11.26
C ALA A 233 43.05 49.46 12.24
N ASP A 234 43.10 49.81 13.51
CA ASP A 234 42.22 49.24 14.52
C ASP A 234 40.75 49.48 14.22
N LEU A 235 40.39 50.73 13.80
CA LEU A 235 39.05 51.10 13.44
C LEU A 235 38.55 50.25 12.22
N LEU A 236 39.40 50.03 11.22
CA LEU A 236 39.08 49.22 10.05
C LEU A 236 38.88 47.73 10.42
N THR A 237 39.69 47.24 11.39
CA THR A 237 39.49 45.88 11.93
C THR A 237 38.13 45.75 12.60
N LEU A 238 37.75 46.63 13.49
CA LEU A 238 36.43 46.62 14.12
C LEU A 238 35.29 46.74 13.08
N LYS A 239 35.48 47.52 12.01
CA LYS A 239 34.51 47.59 10.91
C LYS A 239 34.40 46.28 10.18
N LEU A 240 35.49 45.57 9.92
CA LEU A 240 35.52 44.30 9.26
C LEU A 240 34.81 43.25 10.10
N ASP A 241 35.08 43.22 11.43
CA ASP A 241 34.42 42.32 12.36
C ASP A 241 32.90 42.51 12.39
N ALA A 242 32.43 43.78 12.40
CA ALA A 242 30.99 44.08 12.35
C ALA A 242 30.36 43.61 11.02
N ILE A 243 31.07 43.72 9.89
CA ILE A 243 30.60 43.25 8.58
C ILE A 243 30.53 41.73 8.59
N ASN A 244 31.58 41.07 9.09
CA ASN A 244 31.63 39.58 9.19
C ASN A 244 30.51 39.03 10.10
N ALA A 245 30.27 39.68 11.22
CA ALA A 245 29.18 39.30 12.13
C ALA A 245 27.80 39.38 11.44
N ARG A 246 27.54 40.46 10.66
CA ARG A 246 26.30 40.56 9.90
C ARG A 246 26.16 39.50 8.83
N ASN A 247 27.25 39.18 8.12
CA ASN A 247 27.25 38.09 7.14
C ASN A 247 26.96 36.73 7.83
N THR A 248 27.54 36.48 9.00
CA THR A 248 27.25 35.26 9.79
C THR A 248 25.79 35.20 10.21
N LEU A 249 25.20 36.32 10.68
CA LEU A 249 23.77 36.38 11.02
C LEU A 249 22.88 36.08 9.81
N GLN A 250 23.21 36.59 8.64
CA GLN A 250 22.46 36.34 7.42
C GLN A 250 22.51 34.86 7.03
N ASN A 251 23.67 34.24 7.14
CA ASN A 251 23.83 32.79 6.87
C ASN A 251 23.06 31.95 7.89
N ALA A 252 23.10 32.34 9.17
CA ALA A 252 22.33 31.68 10.24
C ALA A 252 20.81 31.81 10.04
N ASP A 253 20.32 32.96 9.56
CA ASP A 253 18.90 33.17 9.21
C ASP A 253 18.45 32.24 8.08
N ILE A 254 19.28 32.09 7.04
CA ILE A 254 19.03 31.15 5.94
C ILE A 254 19.00 29.72 6.44
N ALA A 255 19.94 29.32 7.30
CA ALA A 255 20.00 27.98 7.90
C ALA A 255 18.79 27.70 8.77
N LEU A 256 18.36 28.64 9.59
CA LEU A 256 17.16 28.57 10.43
C LEU A 256 15.90 28.35 9.58
N LYS A 257 15.69 29.18 8.56
CA LYS A 257 14.55 29.07 7.64
C LYS A 257 14.52 27.71 6.93
N ARG A 258 15.69 27.21 6.52
CA ARG A 258 15.80 25.89 5.88
C ARG A 258 15.45 24.76 6.85
N ALA A 259 15.98 24.78 8.06
CA ALA A 259 15.68 23.77 9.09
C ALA A 259 14.19 23.80 9.49
N MET A 260 13.61 24.99 9.63
CA MET A 260 12.18 25.17 9.90
C MET A 260 11.31 24.62 8.78
N PHE A 261 11.66 24.92 7.52
CA PHE A 261 10.97 24.36 6.36
C PHE A 261 11.04 22.83 6.31
N SER A 262 12.20 22.26 6.62
CA SER A 262 12.39 20.79 6.62
C SER A 262 11.50 20.12 7.67
N LEU A 263 11.46 20.62 8.90
CA LEU A 263 10.58 20.12 9.95
C LEU A 263 9.10 20.30 9.62
N ALA A 264 8.69 21.48 9.17
CA ALA A 264 7.30 21.77 8.76
C ALA A 264 6.85 20.82 7.64
N SER A 265 7.68 20.64 6.62
CA SER A 265 7.41 19.71 5.51
C SER A 265 7.29 18.25 5.98
N TYR A 266 8.16 17.83 6.90
CA TYR A 266 8.12 16.47 7.44
C TYR A 266 6.84 16.21 8.26
N LEU A 267 6.40 17.21 9.04
CA LEU A 267 5.17 17.14 9.83
C LEU A 267 3.89 17.41 9.01
N ASN A 268 4.04 17.66 7.70
CA ASN A 268 2.94 18.01 6.79
C ASN A 268 2.19 19.31 7.21
N PHE A 269 2.94 20.27 7.74
CA PHE A 269 2.44 21.61 8.03
C PHE A 269 2.61 22.56 6.82
N ASP A 270 1.93 23.72 6.87
CA ASP A 270 2.17 24.76 5.91
C ASP A 270 3.64 25.21 5.98
N LYS A 271 4.24 25.42 4.81
CA LYS A 271 5.65 25.78 4.63
C LYS A 271 6.04 27.11 5.28
N ASN A 272 5.05 27.97 5.54
CA ASN A 272 5.22 29.27 6.16
C ASN A 272 4.94 29.27 7.67
N THR A 273 4.73 28.09 8.29
CA THR A 273 4.48 28.01 9.73
C THR A 273 5.73 28.39 10.50
N GLU A 274 5.65 29.42 11.33
CA GLU A 274 6.72 29.76 12.27
C GLU A 274 6.73 28.74 13.42
N ILE A 275 7.82 27.96 13.51
CA ILE A 275 8.00 26.96 14.55
C ILE A 275 9.05 27.45 15.54
N ARG A 276 8.69 27.47 16.81
CA ARG A 276 9.63 27.65 17.94
C ARG A 276 9.70 26.37 18.73
N LEU A 277 10.91 25.97 19.08
CA LEU A 277 11.13 24.75 19.84
C LEU A 277 11.30 25.03 21.33
N ARG A 278 10.70 24.16 22.13
CA ARG A 278 11.00 24.04 23.53
C ARG A 278 11.95 22.87 23.69
N LEU A 279 13.21 23.16 24.05
CA LEU A 279 14.24 22.15 24.24
C LEU A 279 13.90 21.24 25.42
N PRO A 280 14.17 19.93 25.34
CA PRO A 280 14.01 19.01 26.43
C PRO A 280 15.03 19.30 27.53
N SER A 281 14.70 18.93 28.76
CA SER A 281 15.66 18.88 29.84
C SER A 281 16.75 17.82 29.59
N ARG A 282 17.85 17.88 30.32
CA ARG A 282 18.95 16.92 30.15
C ARG A 282 18.41 15.48 30.17
N PRO A 283 18.82 14.62 29.24
CA PRO A 283 18.40 13.23 29.21
C PRO A 283 18.94 12.51 30.49
N HIS A 284 18.19 11.52 30.96
CA HIS A 284 18.69 10.61 31.98
C HIS A 284 19.80 9.75 31.42
N ASP A 285 20.81 9.47 32.19
CA ASP A 285 21.84 8.50 31.84
C ASP A 285 21.17 7.13 31.72
N MET A 286 21.28 6.52 30.57
CA MET A 286 20.69 5.20 30.28
C MET A 286 21.84 4.23 29.99
N ASP A 287 22.00 3.23 30.85
CA ASP A 287 22.89 2.10 30.56
C ASP A 287 22.12 1.02 29.80
N ILE A 288 22.63 0.65 28.64
CA ILE A 288 22.02 -0.37 27.77
C ILE A 288 22.95 -1.57 27.71
N PRO A 289 22.66 -2.65 28.48
CA PRO A 289 23.45 -3.89 28.43
C PRO A 289 23.41 -4.50 27.02
N VAL A 290 24.58 -4.82 26.48
CA VAL A 290 24.73 -5.34 25.10
C VAL A 290 23.92 -6.62 24.92
N ASP A 291 23.94 -7.54 25.88
CA ASP A 291 23.21 -8.80 25.81
C ASP A 291 21.69 -8.61 25.74
N GLN A 292 21.17 -7.65 26.51
CA GLN A 292 19.75 -7.29 26.45
C GLN A 292 19.40 -6.66 25.11
N ALA A 293 20.24 -5.74 24.62
CA ALA A 293 20.04 -5.10 23.32
C ALA A 293 20.02 -6.12 22.18
N LEU A 294 20.96 -7.09 22.19
CA LEU A 294 21.01 -8.16 21.19
C LEU A 294 19.78 -9.07 21.25
N THR A 295 19.31 -9.40 22.44
CA THR A 295 18.10 -10.23 22.61
C THR A 295 16.88 -9.51 22.07
N LEU A 296 16.66 -8.25 22.44
CA LEU A 296 15.56 -7.44 21.93
C LEU A 296 15.65 -7.20 20.42
N ALA A 297 16.86 -7.02 19.89
CA ALA A 297 17.07 -6.87 18.45
C ALA A 297 16.67 -8.15 17.70
N ARG A 298 17.05 -9.33 18.19
CA ARG A 298 16.65 -10.61 17.59
C ARG A 298 15.14 -10.82 17.63
N GLU A 299 14.50 -10.44 18.71
CA GLU A 299 13.05 -10.58 18.86
C GLU A 299 12.25 -9.60 18.03
N ASN A 300 12.72 -8.35 17.89
CA ASN A 300 11.92 -7.27 17.32
C ASN A 300 12.32 -6.84 15.90
N ASN A 301 13.55 -7.11 15.48
CA ASN A 301 14.00 -6.69 14.16
C ASN A 301 13.36 -7.56 13.05
N PRO A 302 12.59 -6.95 12.10
CA PRO A 302 11.93 -7.68 11.01
C PRO A 302 12.90 -8.39 10.07
N LYS A 303 14.17 -7.97 10.02
CA LYS A 303 15.19 -8.55 9.13
C LYS A 303 15.45 -10.04 9.41
N PHE A 304 15.33 -10.48 10.65
CA PHE A 304 15.45 -11.91 10.97
C PHE A 304 14.31 -12.75 10.37
N LEU A 305 13.10 -12.21 10.35
CA LEU A 305 11.96 -12.87 9.70
C LEU A 305 12.07 -12.82 8.19
N GLU A 306 12.61 -11.72 7.63
CA GLU A 306 12.87 -11.57 6.20
C GLU A 306 13.84 -12.65 5.71
N VAL A 307 15.01 -12.80 6.35
CA VAL A 307 15.98 -13.84 6.00
C VAL A 307 15.37 -15.24 6.10
N ARG A 308 14.58 -15.50 7.15
CA ARG A 308 13.88 -16.79 7.30
C ARG A 308 12.86 -17.01 6.20
N GLN A 309 12.15 -15.98 5.79
CA GLN A 309 11.21 -16.02 4.67
C GLN A 309 11.95 -16.34 3.37
N GLU A 310 13.06 -15.64 3.07
CA GLU A 310 13.87 -15.86 1.88
C GLU A 310 14.39 -17.32 1.79
N VAL A 311 14.82 -17.88 2.92
CA VAL A 311 15.25 -19.31 2.98
C VAL A 311 14.09 -20.23 2.63
N LEU A 312 12.90 -20.02 3.23
CA LEU A 312 11.72 -20.85 2.94
C LEU A 312 11.25 -20.71 1.49
N GLU A 313 11.33 -19.52 0.91
CA GLU A 313 10.99 -19.27 -0.49
C GLU A 313 12.01 -19.93 -1.44
N ALA A 314 13.28 -19.91 -1.10
CA ALA A 314 14.32 -20.64 -1.85
C ALA A 314 14.11 -22.17 -1.78
N GLU A 315 13.80 -22.72 -0.60
CA GLU A 315 13.45 -24.13 -0.43
C GLU A 315 12.20 -24.50 -1.23
N GLN A 316 11.18 -23.64 -1.20
CA GLN A 316 9.97 -23.76 -2.01
C GLN A 316 10.30 -23.85 -3.50
N GLN A 317 11.14 -22.94 -3.98
CA GLN A 317 11.54 -22.92 -5.39
C GLN A 317 12.32 -24.17 -5.80
N VAL A 318 13.19 -24.68 -4.94
CA VAL A 318 13.90 -25.94 -5.17
C VAL A 318 12.92 -27.14 -5.21
N ASP A 319 11.96 -27.22 -4.28
CA ASP A 319 10.94 -28.28 -4.26
C ASP A 319 10.06 -28.20 -5.53
N LYS A 320 9.66 -27.00 -5.92
CA LYS A 320 8.88 -26.75 -7.13
C LYS A 320 9.63 -27.21 -8.38
N THR A 321 10.85 -26.74 -8.57
CA THR A 321 11.67 -27.10 -9.75
C THR A 321 11.92 -28.61 -9.82
N LYS A 322 12.26 -29.24 -8.69
CA LYS A 322 12.44 -30.69 -8.64
C LYS A 322 11.19 -31.45 -9.08
N LYS A 323 10.02 -31.03 -8.65
CA LYS A 323 8.76 -31.71 -8.98
C LYS A 323 8.27 -31.42 -10.39
N GLU A 324 8.52 -30.22 -10.91
CA GLU A 324 8.19 -29.85 -12.29
C GLU A 324 9.06 -30.58 -13.34
N THR A 325 10.25 -31.03 -12.96
CA THR A 325 11.14 -31.81 -13.82
C THR A 325 10.84 -33.33 -13.81
N LEU A 326 10.01 -33.79 -12.87
CA LEU A 326 9.57 -35.19 -12.78
C LEU A 326 8.37 -35.45 -13.70
N PHE A 327 8.03 -36.74 -13.82
CA PHE A 327 6.81 -37.17 -14.53
C PHE A 327 5.56 -36.57 -13.87
N ASN A 328 4.77 -35.86 -14.65
CA ASN A 328 3.51 -35.29 -14.17
C ASN A 328 2.39 -36.31 -14.29
N ALA A 329 1.78 -36.65 -13.15
CA ALA A 329 0.60 -37.48 -13.07
C ALA A 329 -0.51 -36.75 -12.31
N SER A 330 -1.67 -36.63 -12.93
CA SER A 330 -2.86 -36.06 -12.30
C SER A 330 -3.96 -37.12 -12.16
N LEU A 331 -4.62 -37.12 -11.01
CA LEU A 331 -5.81 -37.90 -10.75
C LEU A 331 -7.03 -36.98 -10.79
N ASN A 332 -7.96 -37.27 -11.71
CA ASN A 332 -9.25 -36.60 -11.78
C ASN A 332 -10.35 -37.68 -11.67
N ALA A 333 -11.08 -37.63 -10.58
CA ALA A 333 -12.20 -38.52 -10.33
C ALA A 333 -13.47 -37.70 -10.16
N SER A 334 -14.53 -38.02 -10.85
CA SER A 334 -15.82 -37.38 -10.68
C SER A 334 -16.96 -38.34 -10.91
N ILE A 335 -18.04 -38.11 -10.20
CA ILE A 335 -19.33 -38.77 -10.41
C ILE A 335 -20.41 -37.70 -10.57
N GLY A 336 -21.24 -37.87 -11.56
CA GLY A 336 -22.33 -36.92 -11.83
C GLY A 336 -23.38 -37.57 -12.71
N PHE A 337 -24.55 -36.95 -12.71
CA PHE A 337 -25.69 -37.36 -13.53
C PHE A 337 -25.89 -36.30 -14.60
N ASN A 338 -26.02 -36.71 -15.86
CA ASN A 338 -26.35 -35.80 -16.95
C ASN A 338 -27.74 -36.13 -17.51
N GLN A 339 -28.46 -35.12 -17.90
CA GLN A 339 -29.76 -35.25 -18.53
C GLN A 339 -29.84 -34.40 -19.81
N VAL A 340 -30.55 -34.91 -20.78
CA VAL A 340 -30.77 -34.26 -22.05
C VAL A 340 -32.25 -34.33 -22.40
N ALA A 341 -32.87 -33.19 -22.68
CA ALA A 341 -34.28 -33.13 -23.06
C ALA A 341 -34.53 -32.03 -24.08
N THR A 342 -35.66 -32.12 -24.76
CA THR A 342 -36.11 -31.07 -25.67
C THR A 342 -36.83 -29.92 -24.98
N GLN A 343 -37.31 -30.14 -23.75
CA GLN A 343 -38.04 -29.16 -22.95
C GLN A 343 -37.30 -28.92 -21.62
N PHE A 344 -37.22 -27.69 -21.18
CA PHE A 344 -36.54 -27.30 -19.94
C PHE A 344 -37.08 -28.03 -18.69
N LYS A 345 -38.40 -28.22 -18.58
CA LYS A 345 -39.03 -28.87 -17.43
C LYS A 345 -38.61 -30.36 -17.29
N GLU A 346 -38.29 -31.00 -18.37
CA GLU A 346 -37.94 -32.43 -18.41
C GLU A 346 -36.52 -32.69 -17.92
N VAL A 347 -35.61 -31.71 -18.06
CA VAL A 347 -34.22 -31.81 -17.70
C VAL A 347 -34.03 -31.96 -16.19
N TYR A 348 -34.98 -31.49 -15.37
CA TYR A 348 -34.93 -31.61 -13.91
C TYR A 348 -35.99 -32.59 -13.34
N LYS A 349 -36.70 -33.31 -14.19
CA LYS A 349 -37.71 -34.29 -13.78
C LYS A 349 -37.00 -35.59 -13.46
N ASN A 350 -36.78 -35.92 -12.21
CA ASN A 350 -36.02 -37.07 -11.72
C ASN A 350 -34.50 -36.95 -11.90
N PRO A 351 -33.86 -35.92 -11.32
CA PRO A 351 -32.46 -35.59 -11.60
C PRO A 351 -31.45 -36.66 -11.18
N LEU A 352 -31.84 -37.65 -10.39
CA LEU A 352 -30.99 -38.73 -9.91
C LEU A 352 -31.36 -40.13 -10.46
N GLN A 353 -32.43 -40.23 -11.24
CA GLN A 353 -32.85 -41.47 -11.93
C GLN A 353 -32.36 -41.42 -13.38
N GLN A 354 -31.37 -42.24 -13.69
CA GLN A 354 -31.05 -42.61 -15.06
C GLN A 354 -31.69 -43.99 -15.30
N ASP A 355 -32.68 -44.04 -16.18
CA ASP A 355 -33.09 -45.29 -16.78
C ASP A 355 -31.97 -45.70 -17.74
N LEU A 356 -31.18 -46.71 -17.37
CA LEU A 356 -30.15 -47.34 -18.22
C LEU A 356 -30.81 -48.17 -19.28
#